data_2514415b6e70f77600af92f31f766e10
#
_entry.id   2514415b6e70f77600af92f31f766e10
#
_cell.length_a   1.000
_cell.length_b   1.000
_cell.length_c   1.000
_cell.angle_alpha   90.00
_cell.angle_beta   90.00
_cell.angle_gamma   90.00
#
_symmetry.space_group_name_H-M   'P 1'
#
loop_
_entity.id
_entity.type
_entity.pdbx_description
1 polymer ?
#
loop_
_entity_poly.entity_id
_entity_poly.type
_entity_poly.pdbx_seq_one_letter_code
_entity_poly.pdbx_strand_id
1 'polypeptide(L)'
;MSNVDSEESPQETTCEAVVLDFLAHGRSDDDRPQYQKDPLAYALGVEDFRLFECTVDGDATVAIGDRLVVDPPADRSPEVVSVRAVEHGDLSGGAQSELEYVVEDVVEAQEDRFVEFYLEAQPVTLRLHQLNLLPGIGDKLQEGILDERRRGRFESFEDVEERVAGLHDAKGVIVDRIMQELTEDDLKYRVFARGE
;
A
#
# COMPACT_ATOMS: atom_id res chain seq x y z
N MET A 1 -8.33 47.72 -12.20
CA MET A 1 -8.73 46.36 -12.62
C MET A 1 -7.53 45.48 -12.39
N SER A 2 -7.41 44.93 -11.19
CA SER A 2 -6.30 44.07 -10.79
C SER A 2 -6.86 42.67 -10.69
N ASN A 3 -6.46 41.82 -11.65
CA ASN A 3 -6.65 40.37 -11.54
C ASN A 3 -5.73 39.86 -10.43
N VAL A 4 -6.33 39.35 -9.39
CA VAL A 4 -5.64 38.51 -8.41
C VAL A 4 -5.70 37.10 -8.99
N ASP A 5 -4.62 36.69 -9.65
CA ASP A 5 -4.36 35.27 -9.93
C ASP A 5 -4.22 34.57 -8.59
N SER A 6 -5.26 33.83 -8.21
CA SER A 6 -5.18 32.86 -7.14
C SER A 6 -4.33 31.70 -7.68
N GLU A 7 -3.03 31.70 -7.40
CA GLU A 7 -2.20 30.53 -7.52
C GLU A 7 -2.74 29.48 -6.52
N GLU A 8 -3.53 28.57 -7.05
CA GLU A 8 -3.85 27.32 -6.39
C GLU A 8 -2.53 26.53 -6.23
N SER A 9 -1.93 26.63 -5.06
CA SER A 9 -0.82 25.76 -4.69
C SER A 9 -1.26 24.32 -4.86
N PRO A 10 -0.46 23.43 -5.50
CA PRO A 10 -0.78 22.02 -5.54
C PRO A 10 -0.92 21.55 -4.08
N GLN A 11 -2.07 20.99 -3.75
CA GLN A 11 -2.28 20.34 -2.46
C GLN A 11 -1.25 19.20 -2.41
N GLU A 12 -0.21 19.37 -1.61
CA GLU A 12 0.72 18.29 -1.30
C GLU A 12 -0.11 17.18 -0.64
N THR A 13 -0.32 16.10 -1.37
CA THR A 13 -1.09 14.96 -0.90
C THR A 13 -0.34 14.36 0.30
N THR A 14 -0.95 14.43 1.47
CA THR A 14 -0.39 13.82 2.68
C THR A 14 -0.32 12.31 2.52
N CYS A 15 0.82 11.72 2.87
CA CYS A 15 1.00 10.28 2.91
C CYS A 15 0.65 9.77 4.31
N GLU A 16 -0.44 9.04 4.42
CA GLU A 16 -0.80 8.29 5.62
C GLU A 16 -0.21 6.88 5.58
N ALA A 17 0.19 6.38 6.75
CA ALA A 17 0.69 5.02 6.91
C ALA A 17 0.04 4.34 8.14
N VAL A 18 -0.21 3.04 8.04
CA VAL A 18 -0.72 2.21 9.13
C VAL A 18 0.44 1.53 9.83
N VAL A 19 0.47 1.61 11.16
CA VAL A 19 1.51 1.00 12.00
C VAL A 19 1.38 -0.52 11.97
N LEU A 20 2.47 -1.19 11.58
CA LEU A 20 2.62 -2.65 11.55
C LEU A 20 3.19 -3.21 12.85
N ASP A 21 4.13 -2.50 13.44
CA ASP A 21 4.80 -2.90 14.69
C ASP A 21 5.38 -1.68 15.40
N PHE A 22 5.47 -1.75 16.73
CA PHE A 22 6.04 -0.70 17.57
C PHE A 22 7.07 -1.26 18.53
N LEU A 23 8.30 -0.78 18.42
CA LEU A 23 9.45 -1.17 19.22
C LEU A 23 9.79 -0.07 20.22
N ALA A 24 9.23 -0.13 21.40
CA ALA A 24 9.42 0.88 22.45
C ALA A 24 10.89 1.09 22.87
N HIS A 25 11.75 0.13 22.60
CA HIS A 25 13.19 0.18 22.93
C HIS A 25 14.08 0.07 21.67
N GLY A 26 13.56 0.47 20.52
CA GLY A 26 14.28 0.42 19.26
C GLY A 26 14.61 -0.99 18.80
N ARG A 27 15.52 -1.10 17.83
CA ARG A 27 15.93 -2.39 17.25
C ARG A 27 16.73 -3.23 18.25
N SER A 28 16.54 -4.55 18.19
CA SER A 28 17.28 -5.51 19.03
C SER A 28 18.75 -5.66 18.65
N ASP A 29 19.09 -5.41 17.38
CA ASP A 29 20.45 -5.47 16.82
C ASP A 29 21.28 -4.18 17.04
N ASP A 30 20.69 -3.16 17.66
CA ASP A 30 21.38 -1.96 18.10
C ASP A 30 22.10 -2.22 19.43
N ASP A 31 23.43 -2.09 19.46
CA ASP A 31 24.27 -2.32 20.65
C ASP A 31 24.17 -1.21 21.71
N ARG A 32 23.46 -0.11 21.45
CA ARG A 32 23.28 0.97 22.42
C ARG A 32 22.48 0.49 23.63
N PRO A 33 22.73 1.04 24.84
CA PRO A 33 21.86 0.78 26.00
C PRO A 33 20.40 1.18 25.72
N GLN A 34 19.44 0.43 26.26
CA GLN A 34 18.01 0.64 26.00
C GLN A 34 17.54 2.09 26.23
N TYR A 35 18.08 2.78 27.26
CA TYR A 35 17.74 4.17 27.58
C TYR A 35 18.28 5.20 26.57
N GLN A 36 19.10 4.77 25.61
CA GLN A 36 19.66 5.61 24.53
C GLN A 36 19.06 5.24 23.15
N LYS A 37 18.16 4.27 23.11
CA LYS A 37 17.48 3.88 21.87
C LYS A 37 16.17 4.64 21.75
N ASP A 38 15.95 5.19 20.57
CA ASP A 38 14.69 5.84 20.25
C ASP A 38 13.64 4.79 19.93
N PRO A 39 12.37 4.96 20.34
CA PRO A 39 11.28 4.09 19.90
C PRO A 39 11.12 4.13 18.40
N LEU A 40 10.79 3.00 17.81
CA LEU A 40 10.58 2.84 16.37
C LEU A 40 9.22 2.25 16.08
N ALA A 41 8.57 2.73 15.01
CA ALA A 41 7.41 2.11 14.41
C ALA A 41 7.71 1.70 12.97
N TYR A 42 7.27 0.52 12.57
CA TYR A 42 7.19 0.14 11.16
C TYR A 42 5.79 0.42 10.67
N ALA A 43 5.66 0.98 9.47
CA ALA A 43 4.36 1.37 8.94
C ALA A 43 4.26 1.12 7.43
N LEU A 44 3.03 0.91 6.94
CA LEU A 44 2.67 0.73 5.54
C LEU A 44 1.90 1.95 5.03
N GLY A 45 2.38 2.60 3.98
CA GLY A 45 1.66 3.68 3.30
C GLY A 45 0.37 3.18 2.65
N VAL A 46 -0.74 3.85 2.91
CA VAL A 46 -2.07 3.40 2.43
C VAL A 46 -2.33 3.70 0.95
N GLU A 47 -1.61 4.69 0.39
CA GLU A 47 -1.80 5.09 -1.01
C GLU A 47 -0.88 4.36 -1.98
N ASP A 48 0.36 4.14 -1.59
CA ASP A 48 1.42 3.66 -2.47
C ASP A 48 2.12 2.39 -1.98
N PHE A 49 1.68 1.85 -0.85
CA PHE A 49 2.22 0.64 -0.21
C PHE A 49 3.73 0.70 0.07
N ARG A 50 4.31 1.90 0.19
CA ARG A 50 5.69 2.02 0.66
C ARG A 50 5.79 1.62 2.12
N LEU A 51 6.91 0.97 2.45
CA LEU A 51 7.22 0.59 3.82
C LEU A 51 8.10 1.67 4.46
N PHE A 52 7.79 2.00 5.70
CA PHE A 52 8.47 3.03 6.45
C PHE A 52 8.97 2.53 7.81
N GLU A 53 10.13 3.02 8.20
CA GLU A 53 10.60 3.03 9.57
C GLU A 53 10.48 4.45 10.11
N CYS A 54 9.71 4.63 11.15
CA CYS A 54 9.47 5.90 11.80
C CYS A 54 10.16 5.92 13.18
N THR A 55 11.02 6.91 13.43
CA THR A 55 11.42 7.19 14.79
C THR A 55 10.28 7.91 15.48
N VAL A 56 9.91 7.44 16.66
CA VAL A 56 8.77 7.95 17.43
C VAL A 56 9.28 8.69 18.67
N ASP A 57 8.57 9.74 19.08
CA ASP A 57 8.90 10.46 20.33
C ASP A 57 8.79 9.52 21.54
N GLY A 58 9.73 9.63 22.46
CA GLY A 58 9.83 8.72 23.61
C GLY A 58 8.63 8.76 24.57
N ASP A 59 7.87 9.84 24.56
CA ASP A 59 6.66 10.02 25.39
C ASP A 59 5.37 9.66 24.64
N ALA A 60 5.47 9.33 23.34
CA ALA A 60 4.32 9.00 22.50
C ALA A 60 3.78 7.59 22.76
N THR A 61 2.47 7.46 22.63
CA THR A 61 1.79 6.16 22.64
C THR A 61 1.35 5.83 21.23
N VAL A 62 2.00 4.86 20.61
CA VAL A 62 1.68 4.38 19.27
C VAL A 62 1.36 2.88 19.36
N ALA A 63 0.29 2.47 18.71
CA ALA A 63 -0.17 1.07 18.68
C ALA A 63 -0.20 0.53 17.24
N ILE A 64 -0.13 -0.79 17.12
CA ILE A 64 -0.36 -1.49 15.85
C ILE A 64 -1.76 -1.13 15.32
N GLY A 65 -1.86 -0.80 14.05
CA GLY A 65 -3.08 -0.37 13.40
C GLY A 65 -3.35 1.14 13.48
N ASP A 66 -2.59 1.91 14.26
CA ASP A 66 -2.71 3.37 14.27
C ASP A 66 -2.33 3.95 12.90
N ARG A 67 -2.97 5.06 12.54
CA ARG A 67 -2.66 5.82 11.33
C ARG A 67 -1.79 7.02 11.66
N LEU A 68 -0.67 7.15 10.97
CA LEU A 68 0.28 8.24 11.11
C LEU A 68 0.42 8.96 9.77
N VAL A 69 0.48 10.29 9.80
CA VAL A 69 0.92 11.07 8.63
C VAL A 69 2.45 11.06 8.64
N VAL A 70 3.05 10.57 7.58
CA VAL A 70 4.51 10.39 7.48
C VAL A 70 5.17 11.37 6.51
N ASP A 71 4.42 11.90 5.56
CA ASP A 71 4.90 12.87 4.55
C ASP A 71 3.75 13.82 4.14
N PRO A 72 4.00 15.10 3.86
CA PRO A 72 5.28 15.80 3.95
C PRO A 72 5.72 16.07 5.39
N PRO A 73 7.01 16.40 5.62
CA PRO A 73 7.54 16.64 6.97
C PRO A 73 6.79 17.71 7.78
N ALA A 74 6.19 18.69 7.10
CA ALA A 74 5.44 19.77 7.75
C ALA A 74 4.11 19.32 8.38
N ASP A 75 3.52 18.25 7.84
CA ASP A 75 2.20 17.74 8.21
C ASP A 75 2.27 16.42 9.00
N ARG A 76 3.49 15.97 9.34
CA ARG A 76 3.69 14.73 10.10
C ARG A 76 2.92 14.72 11.40
N SER A 77 2.45 13.51 11.75
CA SER A 77 1.90 13.27 13.08
C SER A 77 2.88 13.72 14.16
N PRO A 78 2.42 14.37 15.25
CA PRO A 78 3.31 14.91 16.30
C PRO A 78 4.24 13.86 16.93
N GLU A 79 3.82 12.62 16.92
CA GLU A 79 4.56 11.47 17.45
C GLU A 79 5.76 11.09 16.57
N VAL A 80 5.76 11.50 15.30
CA VAL A 80 6.76 11.08 14.31
C VAL A 80 7.90 12.08 14.24
N VAL A 81 9.07 11.68 14.72
CA VAL A 81 10.29 12.50 14.71
C VAL A 81 10.99 12.44 13.36
N SER A 82 11.14 11.23 12.80
CA SER A 82 11.76 11.03 11.49
C SER A 82 11.16 9.84 10.77
N VAL A 83 11.25 9.82 9.44
CA VAL A 83 10.75 8.77 8.58
C VAL A 83 11.82 8.36 7.59
N ARG A 84 11.99 7.07 7.38
CA ARG A 84 12.87 6.47 6.39
C ARG A 84 12.11 5.39 5.62
N ALA A 85 12.19 5.41 4.30
CA ALA A 85 11.71 4.29 3.49
C ALA A 85 12.58 3.05 3.76
N VAL A 86 11.96 1.89 3.81
CA VAL A 86 12.61 0.60 4.05
C VAL A 86 12.06 -0.47 3.13
N GLU A 87 12.81 -1.55 2.95
CA GLU A 87 12.37 -2.73 2.22
C GLU A 87 11.77 -3.77 3.17
N HIS A 88 11.06 -4.76 2.62
CA HIS A 88 10.44 -5.84 3.39
C HIS A 88 11.45 -6.56 4.31
N GLY A 89 12.68 -6.77 3.84
CA GLY A 89 13.73 -7.41 4.62
C GLY A 89 14.22 -6.63 5.84
N ASP A 90 13.96 -5.32 5.90
CA ASP A 90 14.32 -4.45 7.01
C ASP A 90 13.27 -4.43 8.14
N LEU A 91 12.08 -4.96 7.88
CA LEU A 91 10.99 -5.01 8.85
C LEU A 91 11.33 -5.93 10.02
N SER A 92 10.80 -5.63 11.20
CA SER A 92 10.78 -6.58 12.32
C SER A 92 9.94 -7.82 11.99
N GLY A 93 10.18 -8.92 12.69
CA GLY A 93 9.36 -10.13 12.54
C GLY A 93 7.87 -9.89 12.86
N GLY A 94 7.57 -8.98 13.81
CA GLY A 94 6.21 -8.52 14.11
C GLY A 94 5.59 -7.81 12.92
N ALA A 95 6.27 -6.82 12.36
CA ALA A 95 5.81 -6.06 11.20
C ALA A 95 5.59 -6.95 9.97
N GLN A 96 6.49 -7.93 9.72
CA GLN A 96 6.31 -8.89 8.62
C GLN A 96 5.07 -9.77 8.81
N SER A 97 4.76 -10.16 10.05
CA SER A 97 3.58 -10.98 10.35
C SER A 97 2.27 -10.22 10.22
N GLU A 98 2.27 -8.91 10.50
CA GLU A 98 1.09 -8.04 10.39
C GLU A 98 0.86 -7.52 8.98
N LEU A 99 1.88 -7.54 8.12
CA LEU A 99 1.87 -6.85 6.82
C LEU A 99 0.69 -7.29 5.94
N GLU A 100 0.47 -8.60 5.78
CA GLU A 100 -0.59 -9.14 4.92
C GLU A 100 -1.98 -8.72 5.41
N TYR A 101 -2.22 -8.78 6.73
CA TYR A 101 -3.49 -8.35 7.34
C TYR A 101 -3.76 -6.86 7.10
N VAL A 102 -2.74 -6.02 7.27
CA VAL A 102 -2.89 -4.58 7.05
C VAL A 102 -3.09 -4.27 5.55
N VAL A 103 -2.41 -4.99 4.64
CA VAL A 103 -2.66 -4.86 3.19
C VAL A 103 -4.10 -5.24 2.86
N GLU A 104 -4.62 -6.35 3.42
CA GLU A 104 -6.00 -6.78 3.23
C GLU A 104 -7.00 -5.73 3.71
N ASP A 105 -6.79 -5.18 4.92
CA ASP A 105 -7.63 -4.12 5.49
C ASP A 105 -7.62 -2.84 4.63
N VAL A 106 -6.46 -2.44 4.12
CA VAL A 106 -6.33 -1.27 3.23
C VAL A 106 -7.07 -1.51 1.91
N VAL A 107 -6.93 -2.70 1.31
CA VAL A 107 -7.62 -3.06 0.06
C VAL A 107 -9.13 -3.07 0.26
N GLU A 108 -9.61 -3.63 1.38
CA GLU A 108 -11.04 -3.65 1.70
C GLU A 108 -11.60 -2.24 1.96
N ALA A 109 -10.87 -1.42 2.73
CA ALA A 109 -11.27 -0.04 3.00
C ALA A 109 -11.29 0.87 1.75
N GLN A 110 -10.53 0.51 0.71
CA GLN A 110 -10.42 1.24 -0.55
C GLN A 110 -10.95 0.42 -1.74
N GLU A 111 -12.00 -0.38 -1.54
CA GLU A 111 -12.54 -1.30 -2.54
C GLU A 111 -12.75 -0.63 -3.90
N ASP A 112 -13.36 0.55 -3.94
CA ASP A 112 -13.64 1.29 -5.18
C ASP A 112 -12.37 1.50 -6.02
N ARG A 113 -11.25 1.83 -5.39
CA ARG A 113 -9.95 2.04 -6.05
C ARG A 113 -9.44 0.77 -6.73
N PHE A 114 -9.58 -0.38 -6.08
CA PHE A 114 -9.07 -1.64 -6.60
C PHE A 114 -10.04 -2.29 -7.59
N VAL A 115 -11.33 -2.07 -7.44
CA VAL A 115 -12.33 -2.43 -8.46
C VAL A 115 -12.10 -1.61 -9.73
N GLU A 116 -11.75 -0.33 -9.61
CA GLU A 116 -11.37 0.52 -10.75
C GLU A 116 -10.17 -0.04 -11.52
N PHE A 117 -9.24 -0.73 -10.85
CA PHE A 117 -8.14 -1.40 -11.55
C PHE A 117 -8.63 -2.46 -12.55
N TYR A 118 -9.64 -3.26 -12.20
CA TYR A 118 -10.24 -4.23 -13.13
C TYR A 118 -10.89 -3.56 -14.33
N LEU A 119 -11.43 -2.36 -14.14
CA LEU A 119 -12.08 -1.57 -15.18
C LEU A 119 -11.07 -0.88 -16.10
N GLU A 120 -9.98 -0.34 -15.56
CA GLU A 120 -9.08 0.55 -16.28
C GLU A 120 -7.75 -0.08 -16.68
N ALA A 121 -7.45 -1.30 -16.22
CA ALA A 121 -6.22 -2.00 -16.60
C ALA A 121 -6.00 -2.01 -18.11
N GLN A 122 -4.77 -1.74 -18.55
CA GLN A 122 -4.37 -1.54 -19.93
C GLN A 122 -3.30 -2.56 -20.39
N PRO A 123 -3.09 -2.74 -21.69
CA PRO A 123 -1.94 -3.47 -22.20
C PRO A 123 -0.62 -2.79 -21.79
N VAL A 124 0.29 -3.59 -21.24
CA VAL A 124 1.67 -3.16 -20.90
C VAL A 124 2.57 -3.30 -22.14
N THR A 125 2.36 -4.38 -22.90
CA THR A 125 3.06 -4.64 -24.16
C THR A 125 2.07 -5.27 -25.15
N LEU A 126 2.53 -5.57 -26.37
CA LEU A 126 1.72 -6.29 -27.36
C LEU A 126 1.25 -7.70 -26.92
N ARG A 127 1.89 -8.27 -25.88
CA ARG A 127 1.62 -9.63 -25.40
C ARG A 127 1.33 -9.72 -23.90
N LEU A 128 1.34 -8.58 -23.20
CA LEU A 128 1.15 -8.54 -21.75
C LEU A 128 0.16 -7.45 -21.40
N HIS A 129 -0.88 -7.82 -20.69
CA HIS A 129 -1.87 -6.90 -20.11
C HIS A 129 -1.63 -6.73 -18.61
N GLN A 130 -1.98 -5.57 -18.02
CA GLN A 130 -1.87 -5.34 -16.57
C GLN A 130 -2.63 -6.41 -15.76
N LEU A 131 -3.79 -6.86 -16.24
CA LEU A 131 -4.54 -7.95 -15.61
C LEU A 131 -3.74 -9.26 -15.50
N ASN A 132 -2.84 -9.56 -16.45
CA ASN A 132 -2.00 -10.75 -16.38
C ASN A 132 -0.84 -10.62 -15.36
N LEU A 133 -0.63 -9.44 -14.79
CA LEU A 133 0.31 -9.25 -13.68
C LEU A 133 -0.30 -9.74 -12.35
N LEU A 134 -1.62 -9.88 -12.31
CA LEU A 134 -2.32 -10.41 -11.15
C LEU A 134 -2.15 -11.93 -11.08
N PRO A 135 -1.84 -12.50 -9.90
CA PRO A 135 -1.70 -13.94 -9.71
C PRO A 135 -2.96 -14.68 -10.14
N GLY A 136 -2.80 -15.76 -10.89
CA GLY A 136 -3.92 -16.59 -11.36
C GLY A 136 -4.74 -16.02 -12.51
N ILE A 137 -4.53 -14.78 -12.94
CA ILE A 137 -5.23 -14.19 -14.08
C ILE A 137 -4.49 -14.52 -15.38
N GLY A 138 -4.84 -15.65 -15.98
CA GLY A 138 -4.40 -16.02 -17.33
C GLY A 138 -5.29 -15.43 -18.43
N ASP A 139 -4.95 -15.71 -19.69
CA ASP A 139 -5.62 -15.15 -20.88
C ASP A 139 -7.15 -15.29 -20.83
N LYS A 140 -7.64 -16.45 -20.39
CA LYS A 140 -9.10 -16.71 -20.32
C LYS A 140 -9.82 -15.80 -19.33
N LEU A 141 -9.25 -15.59 -18.13
CA LEU A 141 -9.83 -14.69 -17.14
C LEU A 141 -9.68 -13.23 -17.58
N GLN A 142 -8.55 -12.88 -18.16
CA GLN A 142 -8.35 -11.56 -18.77
C GLN A 142 -9.44 -11.25 -19.79
N GLU A 143 -9.69 -12.15 -20.76
CA GLU A 143 -10.75 -11.97 -21.75
C GLU A 143 -12.13 -11.83 -21.08
N GLY A 144 -12.43 -12.66 -20.09
CA GLY A 144 -13.67 -12.58 -19.32
C GLY A 144 -13.86 -11.22 -18.64
N ILE A 145 -12.84 -10.71 -17.96
CA ILE A 145 -12.87 -9.38 -17.32
C ILE A 145 -13.10 -8.29 -18.38
N LEU A 146 -12.35 -8.34 -19.51
CA LEU A 146 -12.49 -7.39 -20.60
C LEU A 146 -13.87 -7.39 -21.24
N ASP A 147 -14.50 -8.54 -21.37
CA ASP A 147 -15.84 -8.67 -21.92
C ASP A 147 -16.91 -8.17 -20.95
N GLU A 148 -16.80 -8.49 -19.67
CA GLU A 148 -17.76 -8.05 -18.67
C GLU A 148 -17.69 -6.53 -18.41
N ARG A 149 -16.51 -5.94 -18.37
CA ARG A 149 -16.39 -4.47 -18.21
C ARG A 149 -16.99 -3.67 -19.38
N ARG A 150 -17.05 -4.25 -20.59
CA ARG A 150 -17.72 -3.63 -21.74
C ARG A 150 -19.25 -3.64 -21.61
N ARG A 151 -19.80 -4.58 -20.84
CA ARG A 151 -21.25 -4.68 -20.58
C ARG A 151 -21.70 -3.69 -19.51
N GLY A 152 -20.82 -3.30 -18.60
CA GLY A 152 -21.05 -2.34 -17.54
C GLY A 152 -19.89 -2.29 -16.57
N ARG A 153 -19.81 -1.19 -15.78
CA ARG A 153 -18.81 -1.08 -14.71
C ARG A 153 -19.01 -2.17 -13.67
N PHE A 154 -17.94 -2.55 -13.01
CA PHE A 154 -18.01 -3.33 -11.76
C PHE A 154 -18.26 -2.36 -10.60
N GLU A 155 -19.10 -2.78 -9.66
CA GLU A 155 -19.50 -1.97 -8.50
C GLU A 155 -18.76 -2.40 -7.22
N SER A 156 -18.31 -3.66 -7.13
CA SER A 156 -17.62 -4.22 -5.99
C SER A 156 -16.77 -5.43 -6.40
N PHE A 157 -15.94 -5.96 -5.52
CA PHE A 157 -15.26 -7.25 -5.74
C PHE A 157 -16.27 -8.39 -5.93
N GLU A 158 -17.36 -8.39 -5.18
CA GLU A 158 -18.43 -9.39 -5.32
C GLU A 158 -19.05 -9.35 -6.74
N ASP A 159 -19.32 -8.14 -7.28
CA ASP A 159 -19.83 -7.99 -8.65
C ASP A 159 -18.82 -8.48 -9.69
N VAL A 160 -17.53 -8.29 -9.48
CA VAL A 160 -16.48 -8.85 -10.34
C VAL A 160 -16.55 -10.39 -10.34
N GLU A 161 -16.65 -11.01 -9.17
CA GLU A 161 -16.69 -12.47 -9.00
C GLU A 161 -17.97 -13.09 -9.57
N GLU A 162 -19.12 -12.45 -9.38
CA GLU A 162 -20.39 -12.90 -9.91
C GLU A 162 -20.44 -12.89 -11.45
N ARG A 163 -19.81 -11.87 -12.06
CA ARG A 163 -19.88 -11.66 -13.51
C ARG A 163 -18.74 -12.34 -14.26
N VAL A 164 -17.56 -12.46 -13.66
CA VAL A 164 -16.40 -13.08 -14.32
C VAL A 164 -16.28 -14.56 -13.96
N ALA A 165 -16.76 -15.42 -14.85
CA ALA A 165 -16.76 -16.86 -14.63
C ALA A 165 -15.34 -17.43 -14.40
N GLY A 166 -15.12 -17.99 -13.22
CA GLY A 166 -13.84 -18.61 -12.81
C GLY A 166 -12.92 -17.72 -12.00
N LEU A 167 -13.29 -16.47 -11.75
CA LEU A 167 -12.64 -15.60 -10.76
C LEU A 167 -13.44 -15.71 -9.45
N HIS A 168 -12.81 -16.21 -8.38
CA HIS A 168 -13.50 -16.55 -7.13
C HIS A 168 -13.03 -15.74 -5.93
N ASP A 169 -11.99 -14.94 -6.07
CA ASP A 169 -11.41 -14.11 -5.01
C ASP A 169 -10.74 -12.88 -5.63
N ALA A 170 -11.57 -11.97 -6.09
CA ALA A 170 -11.09 -10.75 -6.76
C ALA A 170 -10.25 -9.86 -5.81
N LYS A 171 -10.65 -9.77 -4.53
CA LYS A 171 -9.91 -9.05 -3.49
C LYS A 171 -8.57 -9.72 -3.21
N GLY A 172 -8.56 -11.02 -2.93
CA GLY A 172 -7.36 -11.77 -2.61
C GLY A 172 -6.31 -11.73 -3.72
N VAL A 173 -6.72 -11.78 -4.98
CA VAL A 173 -5.81 -11.63 -6.13
C VAL A 173 -5.09 -10.27 -6.12
N ILE A 174 -5.75 -9.19 -5.71
CA ILE A 174 -5.12 -7.87 -5.54
C ILE A 174 -4.15 -7.89 -4.36
N VAL A 175 -4.58 -8.44 -3.21
CA VAL A 175 -3.74 -8.57 -2.00
C VAL A 175 -2.47 -9.36 -2.31
N ASP A 176 -2.61 -10.53 -2.94
CA ASP A 176 -1.49 -11.36 -3.36
C ASP A 176 -0.50 -10.61 -4.27
N ARG A 177 -1.03 -9.81 -5.19
CA ARG A 177 -0.18 -9.00 -6.06
C ARG A 177 0.57 -7.92 -5.31
N ILE A 178 -0.09 -7.21 -4.39
CA ILE A 178 0.56 -6.21 -3.53
C ILE A 178 1.65 -6.88 -2.69
N MET A 179 1.36 -8.03 -2.08
CA MET A 179 2.33 -8.78 -1.29
C MET A 179 3.53 -9.22 -2.13
N GLN A 180 3.33 -9.71 -3.36
CA GLN A 180 4.45 -9.99 -4.28
C GLN A 180 5.29 -8.74 -4.54
N GLU A 181 4.66 -7.60 -4.79
CA GLU A 181 5.37 -6.34 -5.06
C GLU A 181 6.17 -5.82 -3.86
N LEU A 182 5.76 -6.16 -2.64
CA LEU A 182 6.45 -5.81 -1.40
C LEU A 182 7.58 -6.77 -1.04
N THR A 183 7.46 -8.05 -1.42
CA THR A 183 8.37 -9.11 -0.97
C THR A 183 9.38 -9.56 -2.04
N GLU A 184 9.11 -9.31 -3.32
CA GLU A 184 9.95 -9.74 -4.43
C GLU A 184 10.70 -8.54 -5.04
N ASP A 185 12.03 -8.53 -4.95
CA ASP A 185 12.87 -7.41 -5.42
C ASP A 185 12.99 -7.37 -6.95
N ASP A 186 12.94 -8.53 -7.61
CA ASP A 186 13.22 -8.70 -9.06
C ASP A 186 11.99 -8.49 -9.96
N LEU A 187 10.87 -7.99 -9.44
CA LEU A 187 9.67 -7.76 -10.24
C LEU A 187 9.87 -6.66 -11.28
N LYS A 188 9.76 -7.06 -12.54
CA LYS A 188 9.92 -6.14 -13.68
C LYS A 188 8.83 -5.05 -13.74
N TYR A 189 7.61 -5.38 -13.30
CA TYR A 189 6.46 -4.48 -13.32
C TYR A 189 5.82 -4.44 -11.95
N ARG A 190 5.67 -3.25 -11.41
CA ARG A 190 4.90 -2.98 -10.18
C ARG A 190 3.68 -2.16 -10.57
N VAL A 191 2.56 -2.45 -9.97
CA VAL A 191 1.25 -1.85 -10.30
C VAL A 191 0.72 -1.04 -9.13
N PHE A 192 0.89 -1.52 -7.93
CA PHE A 192 0.32 -0.96 -6.72
C PHE A 192 1.37 -0.36 -5.79
N ALA A 193 2.45 -1.09 -5.51
CA ALA A 193 3.50 -0.63 -4.62
C ALA A 193 4.54 0.19 -5.39
N ARG A 194 4.80 1.43 -4.93
CA ARG A 194 5.91 2.22 -5.45
C ARG A 194 7.21 1.67 -4.86
N GLY A 195 8.17 1.32 -5.73
CA GLY A 195 9.55 1.16 -5.32
C GLY A 195 10.15 2.51 -4.93
N GLU A 196 11.31 2.50 -4.24
CA GLU A 196 12.09 3.71 -3.98
C GLU A 196 12.29 4.58 -5.21
#